data_5c7c0a2aa9087723b05caeda367b2a5b
#
_entry.id   5c7c0a2aa9087723b05caeda367b2a5b
#
_cell.length_a   1.000
_cell.length_b   1.000
_cell.length_c   1.000
_cell.angle_alpha   90.00
_cell.angle_beta   90.00
_cell.angle_gamma   90.00
#
_symmetry.space_group_name_H-M   'P 1'
#
loop_
_entity.id
_entity.type
_entity.pdbx_description
1 polymer ?
#
loop_
_entity_poly.entity_id
_entity_poly.type
_entity_poly.pdbx_seq_one_letter_code
_entity_poly.pdbx_strand_id
1 'polypeptide(L)'
;MAHSPTILIVDDDPGIRKMLVEVLSLEGYPTETATNGQEALDMLTRSGPRIILLDMLMPVLDGRGVVSQLDSDPGARSLHKVILVSAFTNLETARDLQVDGTLPKPFTVVQLLSVLEPLAKSIA
;
A
#
# COMPACT_ATOMS: atom_id res chain seq x y z
N MET A 1 4.31 3.35 24.47
CA MET A 1 5.21 3.48 23.33
C MET A 1 4.42 3.25 22.04
N ALA A 2 4.48 4.19 21.11
CA ALA A 2 3.77 4.05 19.84
C ALA A 2 4.47 2.99 18.99
N HIS A 3 3.70 2.09 18.42
CA HIS A 3 4.21 1.11 17.47
C HIS A 3 4.01 1.62 16.06
N SER A 4 5.02 1.49 15.21
CA SER A 4 4.87 1.78 13.79
C SER A 4 3.95 0.73 13.17
N PRO A 5 2.99 1.16 12.33
CA PRO A 5 2.13 0.19 11.62
C PRO A 5 2.95 -0.63 10.63
N THR A 6 2.48 -1.83 10.35
CA THR A 6 3.09 -2.67 9.32
C THR A 6 2.74 -2.13 7.95
N ILE A 7 3.73 -2.02 7.08
CA ILE A 7 3.56 -1.60 5.70
C ILE A 7 3.52 -2.85 4.81
N LEU A 8 2.42 -3.04 4.11
CA LEU A 8 2.30 -4.11 3.13
C LEU A 8 2.63 -3.55 1.75
N ILE A 9 3.69 -4.04 1.16
CA ILE A 9 4.18 -3.61 -0.15
C ILE A 9 3.67 -4.60 -1.18
N VAL A 10 2.80 -4.13 -2.09
CA VAL A 10 2.16 -4.96 -3.12
C VAL A 10 2.61 -4.47 -4.48
N ASP A 11 3.56 -5.17 -5.09
CA ASP A 11 4.14 -4.82 -6.38
C ASP A 11 4.72 -6.10 -6.98
N ASP A 12 4.51 -6.32 -8.28
CA ASP A 12 5.03 -7.49 -8.97
C ASP A 12 6.51 -7.36 -9.33
N ASP A 13 7.08 -6.16 -9.23
CA ASP A 13 8.51 -5.93 -9.51
C ASP A 13 9.36 -6.23 -8.27
N PRO A 14 10.21 -7.28 -8.31
CA PRO A 14 11.03 -7.65 -7.15
C PRO A 14 12.05 -6.57 -6.77
N GLY A 15 12.53 -5.78 -7.72
CA GLY A 15 13.47 -4.69 -7.44
C GLY A 15 12.81 -3.58 -6.63
N ILE A 16 11.58 -3.22 -6.98
CA ILE A 16 10.81 -2.21 -6.24
C ILE A 16 10.50 -2.72 -4.84
N ARG A 17 10.04 -3.97 -4.70
CA ARG A 17 9.75 -4.54 -3.38
C ARG A 17 10.98 -4.50 -2.49
N LYS A 18 12.14 -4.93 -3.01
CA LYS A 18 13.39 -4.95 -2.24
C LYS A 18 13.81 -3.54 -1.80
N MET A 19 13.74 -2.59 -2.71
CA MET A 19 14.10 -1.20 -2.42
C MET A 19 13.20 -0.62 -1.33
N LEU A 20 11.89 -0.84 -1.42
CA LEU A 20 10.94 -0.33 -0.44
C LEU A 20 11.13 -0.97 0.93
N VAL A 21 11.40 -2.28 0.98
CA VAL A 21 11.71 -2.96 2.25
C VAL A 21 12.93 -2.32 2.91
N GLU A 22 14.00 -2.09 2.16
CA GLU A 22 15.22 -1.50 2.70
C GLU A 22 14.98 -0.08 3.23
N VAL A 23 14.32 0.76 2.43
CA VAL A 23 14.05 2.15 2.81
C VAL A 23 13.15 2.22 4.05
N LEU A 24 12.05 1.48 4.05
CA LEU A 24 11.08 1.53 5.14
C LEU A 24 11.61 0.91 6.43
N SER A 25 12.43 -0.13 6.32
CA SER A 25 13.08 -0.73 7.49
C SER A 25 14.03 0.25 8.15
N LEU A 26 14.77 1.04 7.38
CA LEU A 26 15.64 2.09 7.91
C LEU A 26 14.84 3.16 8.64
N GLU A 27 13.60 3.40 8.25
CA GLU A 27 12.71 4.35 8.91
C GLU A 27 11.96 3.75 10.10
N GLY A 28 12.22 2.49 10.42
CA GLY A 28 11.63 1.82 11.58
C GLY A 28 10.27 1.17 11.35
N TYR A 29 9.84 1.02 10.10
CA TYR A 29 8.57 0.37 9.80
C TYR A 29 8.75 -1.13 9.60
N PRO A 30 7.94 -1.97 10.27
CA PRO A 30 7.87 -3.38 9.90
C PRO A 30 7.22 -3.51 8.53
N THR A 31 7.73 -4.42 7.70
CA THR A 31 7.27 -4.57 6.32
C THR A 31 6.83 -6.00 6.02
N GLU A 32 5.85 -6.11 5.14
CA GLU A 32 5.42 -7.36 4.51
C GLU A 32 5.37 -7.11 3.01
N THR A 33 5.49 -8.16 2.21
CA THR A 33 5.46 -8.02 0.75
C THR A 33 4.47 -9.01 0.14
N ALA A 34 3.85 -8.59 -0.97
CA ALA A 34 2.99 -9.42 -1.80
C ALA A 34 3.33 -9.17 -3.26
N THR A 35 3.23 -10.19 -4.10
CA THR A 35 3.59 -10.10 -5.51
C THR A 35 2.42 -9.80 -6.42
N ASN A 36 1.19 -9.94 -5.91
CA ASN A 36 -0.04 -9.64 -6.64
C ASN A 36 -1.16 -9.31 -5.65
N GLY A 37 -2.29 -8.88 -6.18
CA GLY A 37 -3.43 -8.47 -5.35
C GLY A 37 -4.07 -9.60 -4.56
N GLN A 38 -4.12 -10.82 -5.11
CA GLN A 38 -4.72 -11.95 -4.39
C GLN A 38 -3.88 -12.32 -3.17
N GLU A 39 -2.58 -12.37 -3.33
CA GLU A 39 -1.66 -12.61 -2.21
C GLU A 39 -1.81 -11.55 -1.14
N ALA A 40 -1.96 -10.28 -1.56
CA ALA A 40 -2.19 -9.18 -0.62
C ALA A 40 -3.47 -9.37 0.18
N LEU A 41 -4.59 -9.71 -0.49
CA LEU A 41 -5.86 -9.93 0.20
C LEU A 41 -5.77 -11.08 1.19
N ASP A 42 -5.08 -12.16 0.83
CA ASP A 42 -4.88 -13.30 1.72
C ASP A 42 -4.11 -12.89 2.98
N MET A 43 -3.11 -12.02 2.83
CA MET A 43 -2.34 -11.52 3.96
C MET A 43 -3.17 -10.58 4.86
N LEU A 44 -4.12 -9.85 4.29
CA LEU A 44 -4.97 -8.92 5.04
C LEU A 44 -6.03 -9.62 5.89
N THR A 45 -6.19 -10.93 5.76
CA THR A 45 -7.04 -11.71 6.67
C THR A 45 -6.43 -11.86 8.05
N ARG A 46 -5.13 -11.59 8.19
CA ARG A 46 -4.44 -11.64 9.47
C ARG A 46 -4.78 -10.40 10.30
N SER A 47 -4.61 -10.50 11.62
CA SER A 47 -4.96 -9.42 12.54
C SER A 47 -4.02 -8.22 12.41
N GLY A 48 -4.57 -7.05 12.69
CA GLY A 48 -3.83 -5.81 12.79
C GLY A 48 -3.95 -4.90 11.58
N PRO A 49 -3.87 -3.58 11.80
CA PRO A 49 -3.95 -2.61 10.72
C PRO A 49 -2.66 -2.57 9.88
N ARG A 50 -2.80 -2.22 8.62
CA ARG A 50 -1.68 -2.06 7.71
C ARG A 50 -1.86 -0.81 6.87
N ILE A 51 -0.73 -0.24 6.44
CA ILE A 51 -0.71 0.72 5.35
C ILE A 51 -0.28 -0.08 4.12
N ILE A 52 -1.11 -0.05 3.08
CA ILE A 52 -0.90 -0.84 1.87
C ILE A 52 -0.33 0.07 0.79
N LEU A 53 0.91 -0.18 0.38
CA LEU A 53 1.49 0.45 -0.81
C LEU A 53 1.13 -0.45 -1.98
N LEU A 54 0.17 -0.03 -2.79
CA LEU A 54 -0.51 -0.89 -3.76
C LEU A 54 -0.28 -0.41 -5.18
N ASP A 55 0.45 -1.21 -5.98
CA ASP A 55 0.59 -0.94 -7.40
C ASP A 55 -0.74 -1.20 -8.10
N MET A 56 -1.04 -0.39 -9.12
CA MET A 56 -2.25 -0.53 -9.93
C MET A 56 -2.16 -1.67 -10.93
N LEU A 57 -0.98 -1.90 -11.50
CA LEU A 57 -0.80 -2.86 -12.60
C LEU A 57 -0.04 -4.08 -12.12
N MET A 58 -0.76 -5.17 -11.91
CA MET A 58 -0.20 -6.44 -11.46
C MET A 58 -0.98 -7.59 -12.09
N PRO A 59 -0.34 -8.76 -12.28
CA PRO A 59 -1.05 -9.95 -12.73
C PRO A 59 -1.97 -10.50 -11.64
N VAL A 60 -2.84 -11.42 -12.01
CA VAL A 60 -3.80 -12.14 -11.17
C VAL A 60 -4.93 -11.25 -10.66
N LEU A 61 -4.61 -10.25 -9.84
CA LEU A 61 -5.56 -9.24 -9.36
C LEU A 61 -4.81 -7.92 -9.25
N ASP A 62 -5.26 -6.91 -9.97
CA ASP A 62 -4.64 -5.59 -9.99
C ASP A 62 -5.06 -4.73 -8.78
N GLY A 63 -4.50 -3.51 -8.72
CA GLY A 63 -4.78 -2.60 -7.61
C GLY A 63 -6.25 -2.23 -7.50
N ARG A 64 -6.92 -1.99 -8.62
CA ARG A 64 -8.35 -1.69 -8.63
C ARG A 64 -9.16 -2.85 -8.05
N GLY A 65 -8.80 -4.08 -8.40
CA GLY A 65 -9.45 -5.28 -7.88
C GLY A 65 -9.28 -5.42 -6.37
N VAL A 66 -8.10 -5.11 -5.84
CA VAL A 66 -7.86 -5.14 -4.39
C VAL A 66 -8.75 -4.13 -3.67
N VAL A 67 -8.78 -2.88 -4.16
CA VAL A 67 -9.61 -1.83 -3.55
C VAL A 67 -11.08 -2.21 -3.59
N SER A 68 -11.55 -2.73 -4.73
CA SER A 68 -12.94 -3.16 -4.89
C SER A 68 -13.32 -4.24 -3.86
N GLN A 69 -12.45 -5.22 -3.66
CA GLN A 69 -12.74 -6.28 -2.69
C GLN A 69 -12.66 -5.80 -1.25
N LEU A 70 -11.75 -4.89 -0.93
CA LEU A 70 -11.73 -4.26 0.40
C LEU A 70 -12.99 -3.44 0.65
N ASP A 71 -13.45 -2.70 -0.36
CA ASP A 71 -14.66 -1.88 -0.23
C ASP A 71 -15.91 -2.72 -0.01
N SER A 72 -15.90 -3.99 -0.42
CA SER A 72 -17.03 -4.90 -0.17
C SER A 72 -17.13 -5.33 1.30
N ASP A 73 -16.10 -5.06 2.09
CA ASP A 73 -16.07 -5.33 3.54
C ASP A 73 -15.67 -4.04 4.26
N PRO A 74 -16.63 -3.20 4.66
CA PRO A 74 -16.31 -1.91 5.29
C PRO A 74 -15.47 -2.02 6.56
N GLY A 75 -15.62 -3.08 7.32
CA GLY A 75 -14.80 -3.33 8.51
C GLY A 75 -13.34 -3.53 8.16
N ALA A 76 -13.07 -4.36 7.16
CA ALA A 76 -11.71 -4.58 6.68
C ALA A 76 -11.15 -3.30 6.05
N ARG A 77 -11.96 -2.59 5.22
CA ARG A 77 -11.50 -1.36 4.56
C ARG A 77 -11.11 -0.29 5.58
N SER A 78 -11.91 -0.10 6.61
CA SER A 78 -11.63 0.94 7.61
C SER A 78 -10.43 0.62 8.50
N LEU A 79 -10.05 -0.66 8.60
CA LEU A 79 -8.89 -1.07 9.39
C LEU A 79 -7.57 -0.65 8.73
N HIS A 80 -7.55 -0.57 7.41
CA HIS A 80 -6.33 -0.35 6.63
C HIS A 80 -6.32 1.01 5.94
N LYS A 81 -5.11 1.52 5.66
CA LYS A 81 -4.91 2.68 4.80
C LYS A 81 -4.33 2.21 3.47
N VAL A 82 -4.78 2.80 2.38
CA VAL A 82 -4.36 2.42 1.02
C VAL A 82 -3.69 3.59 0.34
N ILE A 83 -2.46 3.39 -0.13
CA ILE A 83 -1.73 4.31 -0.99
C ILE A 83 -1.54 3.64 -2.33
N LEU A 84 -2.11 4.22 -3.39
CA LEU A 84 -1.89 3.73 -4.76
C LEU A 84 -0.54 4.23 -5.26
N VAL A 85 0.29 3.31 -5.75
CA VAL A 85 1.63 3.60 -6.25
C VAL A 85 1.69 3.14 -7.70
N SER A 86 1.76 4.06 -8.66
CA SER A 86 1.78 3.70 -10.08
C SER A 86 2.17 4.90 -10.93
N ALA A 87 2.33 4.69 -12.24
CA ALA A 87 2.58 5.80 -13.15
C ALA A 87 1.45 6.82 -13.07
N PHE A 88 1.77 8.10 -13.28
CA PHE A 88 0.82 9.21 -13.17
C PHE A 88 -0.44 8.97 -14.00
N THR A 89 -0.29 8.49 -15.23
CA THR A 89 -1.44 8.23 -16.10
C THR A 89 -2.37 7.15 -15.55
N ASN A 90 -1.82 6.13 -14.90
CA ASN A 90 -2.62 5.08 -14.26
C ASN A 90 -3.36 5.61 -13.04
N LEU A 91 -2.74 6.49 -12.27
CA LEU A 91 -3.39 7.14 -11.12
C LEU A 91 -4.53 8.05 -11.58
N GLU A 92 -4.37 8.74 -12.71
CA GLU A 92 -5.44 9.57 -13.28
C GLU A 92 -6.68 8.74 -13.61
N THR A 93 -6.51 7.52 -14.13
CA THR A 93 -7.64 6.64 -14.44
C THR A 93 -8.29 6.01 -13.21
N ALA A 94 -7.66 6.15 -12.06
CA ALA A 94 -8.13 5.58 -10.79
C ALA A 94 -8.72 6.63 -9.84
N ARG A 95 -9.04 7.82 -10.32
CA ARG A 95 -9.56 8.91 -9.49
C ARG A 95 -10.91 8.60 -8.85
N ASP A 96 -11.66 7.66 -9.41
CA ASP A 96 -12.93 7.19 -8.85
C ASP A 96 -12.75 6.31 -7.61
N LEU A 97 -11.55 5.78 -7.38
CA LEU A 97 -11.27 4.94 -6.22
C LEU A 97 -11.05 5.81 -4.98
N GLN A 98 -11.68 5.40 -3.88
CA GLN A 98 -11.49 6.06 -2.60
C GLN A 98 -10.31 5.44 -1.87
N VAL A 99 -9.19 6.16 -1.87
CA VAL A 99 -7.96 5.72 -1.24
C VAL A 99 -7.44 6.83 -0.33
N ASP A 100 -6.44 6.51 0.49
CA ASP A 100 -5.92 7.44 1.49
C ASP A 100 -4.76 8.28 0.96
N GLY A 101 -4.14 7.86 -0.13
CA GLY A 101 -3.07 8.59 -0.78
C GLY A 101 -2.68 8.01 -2.11
N THR A 102 -1.93 8.77 -2.87
CA THR A 102 -1.37 8.34 -4.16
C THR A 102 0.09 8.75 -4.25
N LEU A 103 0.88 7.94 -4.95
CA LEU A 103 2.31 8.18 -5.11
C LEU A 103 2.70 7.83 -6.55
N PRO A 104 2.91 8.84 -7.42
CA PRO A 104 3.30 8.58 -8.81
C PRO A 104 4.72 8.01 -8.92
N LYS A 105 4.89 7.03 -9.80
CA LYS A 105 6.22 6.52 -10.17
C LYS A 105 6.80 7.36 -11.32
N PRO A 106 8.09 7.68 -11.32
CA PRO A 106 9.06 7.42 -10.25
C PRO A 106 8.89 8.38 -9.07
N PHE A 107 9.22 7.94 -7.88
CA PHE A 107 9.13 8.77 -6.67
C PHE A 107 10.47 8.77 -5.92
N THR A 108 10.66 9.81 -5.11
CA THR A 108 11.80 9.91 -4.20
C THR A 108 11.42 9.37 -2.83
N VAL A 109 12.42 9.09 -1.99
CA VAL A 109 12.19 8.68 -0.60
C VAL A 109 11.41 9.77 0.14
N VAL A 110 11.73 11.04 -0.10
CA VAL A 110 11.02 12.17 0.52
C VAL A 110 9.54 12.16 0.16
N GLN A 111 9.21 11.92 -1.12
CA GLN A 111 7.82 11.85 -1.56
C GLN A 111 7.08 10.68 -0.91
N LEU A 112 7.73 9.51 -0.85
CA LEU A 112 7.16 8.34 -0.18
C LEU A 112 6.84 8.66 1.28
N LEU A 113 7.78 9.19 2.01
CA LEU A 113 7.59 9.47 3.44
C LEU A 113 6.57 10.58 3.66
N SER A 114 6.48 11.56 2.75
CA SER A 114 5.49 12.63 2.85
C SER A 114 4.06 12.12 2.77
N VAL A 115 3.80 11.07 1.99
CA VAL A 115 2.48 10.45 1.89
C VAL A 115 2.25 9.49 3.06
N LEU A 116 3.28 8.74 3.44
CA LEU A 116 3.19 7.65 4.41
C LEU A 116 3.05 8.14 5.85
N GLU A 117 3.89 9.09 6.26
CA GLU A 117 4.00 9.49 7.67
C GLU A 117 2.69 10.00 8.27
N PRO A 118 1.91 10.87 7.60
CA PRO A 118 0.64 11.31 8.16
C PRO A 118 -0.33 10.15 8.40
N LEU A 119 -0.34 9.16 7.50
CA LEU A 119 -1.21 7.98 7.64
C LEU A 119 -0.74 7.07 8.75
N ALA A 120 0.57 6.92 8.93
CA ALA A 120 1.13 6.15 10.03
C ALA A 120 0.73 6.73 11.37
N LYS A 121 0.76 8.04 11.50
CA LYS A 121 0.33 8.73 12.73
C LYS A 121 -1.15 8.55 13.01
N SER A 122 -1.99 8.48 11.98
CA SER A 122 -3.43 8.34 12.15
C SER A 122 -3.83 6.93 12.64
N ILE A 123 -2.99 5.92 12.41
CA ILE A 123 -3.22 4.55 12.87
C ILE A 123 -2.70 4.34 14.29
N ALA A 124 -1.58 4.97 14.61
CA ALA A 124 -0.93 4.83 15.91
C ALA A 124 -1.73 5.50 17.09
#